data_7a6e0c5e84116e6f4a82babd2aea5c68
#
_entry.id   7a6e0c5e84116e6f4a82babd2aea5c68
#
_cell.length_a   1.000
_cell.length_b   1.000
_cell.length_c   1.000
_cell.angle_alpha   90.00
_cell.angle_beta   90.00
_cell.angle_gamma   90.00
#
_symmetry.space_group_name_H-M   'P 1'
#
loop_
_entity.id
_entity.type
_entity.pdbx_description
1 polymer ?
#
loop_
_entity_poly.entity_id
_entity_poly.type
_entity_poly.pdbx_seq_one_letter_code
_entity_poly.pdbx_strand_id
1 'polypeptide(L)'
;MSNSAPSFSMRLPATSANLGPGFDAAAVALNFHLEIEAEASEEFSIAATGSDSAVCSRLEDNLILNVYSRTLQENGRQVKPLAIRMCNDIPLGMGCGSSAAGRLAALAMASLFGELDWCPERILEEACALEGHPDNAAACWLGGFVATANEGRAVRVARVEPPQDWRAIVVLPPESLATSKARAVLPSSYSGADVVANLQAVSMLGLAFAQGRGDLLHVAMQDRIHQPYRAEMCPLLPRLLPLAGKSGILGVALSGAGPAVLVIVGSETEIAPASHAILDVMGVLPQPELLLCRFENSGARESLQPGG
;
A
#
# COMPACT_ATOMS: atom_id res chain seq x y z
N MET A 1 5.51 7.48 41.06
CA MET A 1 5.58 7.40 39.58
C MET A 1 4.33 6.66 39.18
N SER A 2 3.37 7.31 38.53
CA SER A 2 2.14 6.67 38.07
C SER A 2 2.53 5.75 36.90
N ASN A 3 2.48 4.44 37.11
CA ASN A 3 2.57 3.45 36.05
C ASN A 3 1.28 3.59 35.20
N SER A 4 1.26 4.50 34.24
CA SER A 4 0.20 4.50 33.23
C SER A 4 0.35 3.21 32.44
N ALA A 5 -0.75 2.48 32.24
CA ALA A 5 -0.75 1.30 31.38
C ALA A 5 -0.19 1.68 30.00
N PRO A 6 0.55 0.80 29.33
CA PRO A 6 1.08 1.10 28.01
C PRO A 6 -0.07 1.43 27.05
N SER A 7 0.04 2.56 26.36
CA SER A 7 -0.87 2.97 25.31
C SER A 7 -0.14 2.93 23.97
N PHE A 8 -0.83 2.55 22.92
CA PHE A 8 -0.31 2.46 21.56
C PHE A 8 -1.07 3.44 20.67
N SER A 9 -0.36 4.17 19.82
CA SER A 9 -0.95 4.98 18.76
C SER A 9 -0.05 4.93 17.53
N MET A 10 -0.64 4.73 16.36
CA MET A 10 0.09 4.67 15.10
C MET A 10 -0.76 5.17 13.94
N ARG A 11 -0.12 5.86 13.00
CA ARG A 11 -0.69 6.33 11.74
C ARG A 11 0.04 5.67 10.58
N LEU A 12 -0.69 4.89 9.78
CA LEU A 12 -0.13 4.06 8.71
C LEU A 12 -0.67 4.54 7.36
N PRO A 13 0.17 5.04 6.47
CA PRO A 13 -0.27 5.51 5.16
C PRO A 13 -0.71 4.35 4.26
N ALA A 14 -1.68 4.62 3.40
CA ALA A 14 -1.99 3.78 2.26
C ALA A 14 -0.81 3.69 1.30
N THR A 15 -0.82 2.69 0.44
CA THR A 15 0.26 2.49 -0.54
C THR A 15 -0.29 2.05 -1.88
N SER A 16 0.44 2.42 -2.94
CA SER A 16 0.25 1.85 -4.27
C SER A 16 1.53 1.14 -4.68
N ALA A 17 1.45 -0.17 -4.85
CA ALA A 17 2.60 -1.02 -5.19
C ALA A 17 2.66 -1.34 -6.68
N ASN A 18 3.77 -1.88 -7.11
CA ASN A 18 4.14 -2.27 -8.46
C ASN A 18 4.38 -1.09 -9.42
N LEU A 19 3.53 -0.08 -9.41
CA LEU A 19 3.63 1.12 -10.26
C LEU A 19 3.90 0.81 -11.75
N GLY A 20 3.29 -0.27 -12.25
CA GLY A 20 3.60 -0.89 -13.53
C GLY A 20 4.72 -1.92 -13.40
N PRO A 21 5.96 -1.64 -13.86
CA PRO A 21 7.00 -2.67 -14.03
C PRO A 21 7.69 -3.10 -12.74
N GLY A 22 7.46 -2.43 -11.61
CA GLY A 22 8.10 -2.70 -10.33
C GLY A 22 7.42 -3.81 -9.51
N PHE A 23 6.99 -4.88 -10.17
CA PHE A 23 6.26 -6.00 -9.56
C PHE A 23 7.02 -6.58 -8.35
N ASP A 24 6.36 -6.59 -7.18
CA ASP A 24 6.91 -7.01 -5.88
C ASP A 24 8.21 -6.29 -5.47
N ALA A 25 8.52 -5.15 -6.09
CA ALA A 25 9.81 -4.45 -5.89
C ALA A 25 9.67 -2.94 -5.66
N ALA A 26 8.60 -2.29 -6.07
CA ALA A 26 8.45 -0.86 -5.93
C ALA A 26 7.05 -0.48 -5.44
N ALA A 27 6.97 0.55 -4.60
CA ALA A 27 5.71 1.12 -4.13
C ALA A 27 5.88 2.60 -3.75
N VAL A 28 4.74 3.27 -3.60
CA VAL A 28 4.68 4.65 -3.11
C VAL A 28 3.62 4.77 -2.01
N ALA A 29 3.90 5.57 -0.99
CA ALA A 29 2.93 5.89 0.06
C ALA A 29 2.03 7.05 -0.35
N LEU A 30 0.76 6.99 0.10
CA LEU A 30 -0.31 7.94 -0.22
C LEU A 30 -0.91 8.52 1.08
N ASN A 31 -1.37 9.77 1.06
CA ASN A 31 -1.77 10.52 2.25
C ASN A 31 -3.20 10.26 2.75
N PHE A 32 -3.69 9.04 2.64
CA PHE A 32 -4.85 8.55 3.37
C PHE A 32 -4.41 7.35 4.24
N HIS A 33 -5.03 7.17 5.42
CA HIS A 33 -4.38 6.43 6.48
C HIS A 33 -5.29 5.44 7.19
N LEU A 34 -4.66 4.46 7.81
CA LEU A 34 -5.21 3.76 8.97
C LEU A 34 -4.61 4.43 10.22
N GLU A 35 -5.45 5.05 11.03
CA GLU A 35 -5.08 5.52 12.37
C GLU A 35 -5.60 4.51 13.40
N ILE A 36 -4.74 4.06 14.30
CA ILE A 36 -5.06 3.03 15.26
C ILE A 36 -4.48 3.38 16.63
N GLU A 37 -5.33 3.23 17.64
CA GLU A 37 -4.97 3.35 19.06
C GLU A 37 -5.35 2.05 19.75
N ALA A 38 -4.56 1.62 20.74
CA ALA A 38 -4.84 0.45 21.51
C ALA A 38 -4.38 0.61 22.97
N GLU A 39 -5.11 -0.02 23.87
CA GLU A 39 -4.78 -0.11 25.28
C GLU A 39 -5.09 -1.53 25.81
N ALA A 40 -4.40 -1.95 26.87
CA ALA A 40 -4.68 -3.23 27.52
C ALA A 40 -6.10 -3.23 28.11
N SER A 41 -6.82 -4.34 27.96
CA SER A 41 -8.21 -4.50 28.40
C SER A 41 -8.43 -5.90 28.98
N GLU A 42 -9.60 -6.12 29.60
CA GLU A 42 -10.00 -7.44 30.07
C GLU A 42 -10.48 -8.35 28.93
N GLU A 43 -11.08 -7.75 27.88
CA GLU A 43 -11.60 -8.44 26.72
C GLU A 43 -11.19 -7.71 25.43
N PHE A 44 -11.13 -8.43 24.30
CA PHE A 44 -10.92 -7.81 23.01
C PHE A 44 -12.14 -6.99 22.60
N SER A 45 -11.88 -5.76 22.12
CA SER A 45 -12.89 -4.92 21.51
C SER A 45 -12.28 -4.07 20.38
N ILE A 46 -13.06 -3.80 19.33
CA ILE A 46 -12.66 -2.92 18.24
C ILE A 46 -13.79 -1.94 17.95
N ALA A 47 -13.49 -0.65 18.06
CA ALA A 47 -14.34 0.44 17.57
C ALA A 47 -13.72 1.02 16.31
N ALA A 48 -14.38 0.85 15.15
CA ALA A 48 -13.89 1.31 13.87
C ALA A 48 -14.80 2.38 13.25
N THR A 49 -14.18 3.38 12.61
CA THR A 49 -14.84 4.41 11.81
C THR A 49 -14.18 4.50 10.43
N GLY A 50 -14.75 5.27 9.51
CA GLY A 50 -14.22 5.45 8.14
C GLY A 50 -14.62 4.33 7.19
N SER A 51 -13.80 4.08 6.19
CA SER A 51 -14.04 3.09 5.14
C SER A 51 -14.10 1.67 5.71
N ASP A 52 -15.08 0.88 5.24
CA ASP A 52 -15.26 -0.53 5.63
C ASP A 52 -15.37 -0.77 7.14
N SER A 53 -15.81 0.24 7.92
CA SER A 53 -15.84 0.19 9.39
C SER A 53 -16.60 -1.02 9.94
N ALA A 54 -17.68 -1.45 9.28
CA ALA A 54 -18.44 -2.65 9.66
C ALA A 54 -17.63 -3.96 9.55
N VAL A 55 -16.66 -4.02 8.64
CA VAL A 55 -15.72 -5.15 8.50
C VAL A 55 -14.58 -5.01 9.50
N CYS A 56 -14.02 -3.80 9.61
CA CYS A 56 -12.89 -3.50 10.51
C CYS A 56 -13.23 -3.73 11.99
N SER A 57 -14.49 -3.52 12.40
CA SER A 57 -14.94 -3.70 13.80
C SER A 57 -15.21 -5.15 14.21
N ARG A 58 -15.22 -6.10 13.28
CA ARG A 58 -15.42 -7.51 13.61
C ARG A 58 -14.24 -8.06 14.40
N LEU A 59 -14.53 -8.87 15.43
CA LEU A 59 -13.50 -9.60 16.14
C LEU A 59 -13.15 -10.93 15.45
N GLU A 60 -14.14 -11.57 14.84
CA GLU A 60 -13.97 -12.82 14.10
C GLU A 60 -13.23 -12.55 12.78
N ASP A 61 -12.26 -13.39 12.46
CA ASP A 61 -11.43 -13.33 11.25
C ASP A 61 -10.71 -11.98 11.03
N ASN A 62 -10.55 -11.20 12.09
CA ASN A 62 -9.88 -9.91 12.02
C ASN A 62 -8.38 -10.07 11.79
N LEU A 63 -7.87 -9.49 10.69
CA LEU A 63 -6.46 -9.58 10.32
C LEU A 63 -5.52 -9.09 11.43
N ILE A 64 -5.85 -7.94 12.04
CA ILE A 64 -5.01 -7.31 13.06
C ILE A 64 -4.93 -8.20 14.30
N LEU A 65 -6.07 -8.69 14.81
CA LEU A 65 -6.11 -9.57 15.97
C LEU A 65 -5.45 -10.93 15.71
N ASN A 66 -5.64 -11.47 14.51
CA ASN A 66 -5.05 -12.74 14.12
C ASN A 66 -3.52 -12.65 14.07
N VAL A 67 -2.97 -11.61 13.45
CA VAL A 67 -1.52 -11.38 13.38
C VAL A 67 -0.95 -11.07 14.76
N TYR A 68 -1.60 -10.20 15.54
CA TYR A 68 -1.20 -9.89 16.92
C TYR A 68 -1.10 -11.14 17.79
N SER A 69 -2.19 -11.90 17.85
CA SER A 69 -2.27 -13.10 18.72
C SER A 69 -1.28 -14.17 18.28
N ARG A 70 -1.18 -14.44 16.98
CA ARG A 70 -0.23 -15.40 16.42
C ARG A 70 1.22 -15.01 16.72
N THR A 71 1.57 -13.73 16.53
CA THR A 71 2.92 -13.24 16.80
C THR A 71 3.31 -13.45 18.27
N LEU A 72 2.42 -13.15 19.21
CA LEU A 72 2.68 -13.39 20.62
C LEU A 72 2.87 -14.89 20.94
N GLN A 73 2.00 -15.74 20.43
CA GLN A 73 2.06 -17.20 20.64
C GLN A 73 3.37 -17.80 20.07
N GLU A 74 3.76 -17.43 18.87
CA GLU A 74 4.99 -17.90 18.22
C GLU A 74 6.26 -17.43 18.97
N ASN A 75 6.18 -16.33 19.73
CA ASN A 75 7.26 -15.84 20.60
C ASN A 75 7.11 -16.29 22.08
N GLY A 76 6.23 -17.23 22.38
CA GLY A 76 6.04 -17.77 23.74
C GLY A 76 5.46 -16.75 24.73
N ARG A 77 4.73 -15.76 24.25
CA ARG A 77 4.07 -14.73 25.07
C ARG A 77 2.59 -15.01 25.22
N GLN A 78 2.05 -14.62 26.36
CA GLN A 78 0.61 -14.67 26.60
C GLN A 78 -0.09 -13.60 25.77
N VAL A 79 -1.20 -13.96 25.13
CA VAL A 79 -2.05 -13.01 24.40
C VAL A 79 -2.81 -12.15 25.41
N LYS A 80 -2.51 -10.86 25.46
CA LYS A 80 -3.19 -9.88 26.31
C LYS A 80 -4.33 -9.25 25.47
N PRO A 81 -5.58 -9.25 25.95
CA PRO A 81 -6.66 -8.57 25.24
C PRO A 81 -6.45 -7.06 25.14
N LEU A 82 -6.92 -6.48 24.06
CA LEU A 82 -6.78 -5.04 23.75
C LEU A 82 -8.14 -4.43 23.43
N ALA A 83 -8.36 -3.21 23.90
CA ALA A 83 -9.37 -2.32 23.38
C ALA A 83 -8.74 -1.47 22.27
N ILE A 84 -9.24 -1.63 21.04
CA ILE A 84 -8.71 -0.98 19.85
C ILE A 84 -9.70 0.06 19.34
N ARG A 85 -9.24 1.26 19.04
CA ARG A 85 -9.96 2.30 18.31
C ARG A 85 -9.23 2.54 16.99
N MET A 86 -9.96 2.59 15.88
CA MET A 86 -9.36 2.88 14.59
C MET A 86 -10.24 3.77 13.71
N CYS A 87 -9.58 4.64 12.94
CA CYS A 87 -10.17 5.34 11.81
C CYS A 87 -9.48 4.85 10.55
N ASN A 88 -10.22 4.22 9.66
CA ASN A 88 -9.66 3.65 8.45
C ASN A 88 -10.13 4.41 7.21
N ASP A 89 -9.22 5.08 6.52
CA ASP A 89 -9.49 5.70 5.22
C ASP A 89 -9.02 4.82 4.05
N ILE A 90 -8.38 3.67 4.31
CA ILE A 90 -7.82 2.79 3.29
C ILE A 90 -8.88 1.78 2.83
N PRO A 91 -9.39 1.85 1.59
CA PRO A 91 -10.40 0.91 1.09
C PRO A 91 -9.87 -0.52 1.09
N LEU A 92 -10.65 -1.46 1.67
CA LEU A 92 -10.25 -2.86 1.77
C LEU A 92 -10.33 -3.58 0.42
N GLY A 93 -9.31 -4.36 0.08
CA GLY A 93 -9.30 -5.20 -1.13
C GLY A 93 -9.23 -4.43 -2.44
N MET A 94 -8.85 -3.15 -2.41
CA MET A 94 -8.74 -2.29 -3.59
C MET A 94 -7.32 -2.12 -4.13
N GLY A 95 -6.33 -2.77 -3.53
CA GLY A 95 -4.92 -2.60 -3.93
C GLY A 95 -4.25 -1.36 -3.34
N CYS A 96 -4.80 -0.84 -2.23
CA CYS A 96 -4.29 0.35 -1.54
C CYS A 96 -3.45 0.04 -0.29
N GLY A 97 -2.95 -1.18 -0.14
CA GLY A 97 -2.02 -1.55 0.93
C GLY A 97 -2.65 -1.76 2.31
N SER A 98 -3.99 -1.88 2.43
CA SER A 98 -4.69 -2.06 3.71
C SER A 98 -4.19 -3.27 4.51
N SER A 99 -3.83 -4.37 3.83
CA SER A 99 -3.27 -5.57 4.45
C SER A 99 -1.92 -5.30 5.11
N ALA A 100 -1.01 -4.63 4.41
CA ALA A 100 0.31 -4.25 4.93
C ALA A 100 0.20 -3.31 6.13
N ALA A 101 -0.68 -2.30 6.06
CA ALA A 101 -0.96 -1.40 7.17
C ALA A 101 -1.48 -2.16 8.40
N GLY A 102 -2.46 -3.05 8.23
CA GLY A 102 -3.00 -3.88 9.32
C GLY A 102 -1.95 -4.81 9.95
N ARG A 103 -1.09 -5.45 9.14
CA ARG A 103 0.00 -6.30 9.64
C ARG A 103 1.06 -5.52 10.40
N LEU A 104 1.50 -4.39 9.86
CA LEU A 104 2.46 -3.52 10.55
C LEU A 104 1.93 -3.04 11.90
N ALA A 105 0.68 -2.59 11.97
CA ALA A 105 0.03 -2.21 13.22
C ALA A 105 -0.01 -3.37 14.22
N ALA A 106 -0.42 -4.56 13.78
CA ALA A 106 -0.50 -5.75 14.62
C ALA A 106 0.86 -6.18 15.18
N LEU A 107 1.91 -6.16 14.34
CA LEU A 107 3.28 -6.51 14.75
C LEU A 107 3.86 -5.48 15.73
N ALA A 108 3.62 -4.19 15.49
CA ALA A 108 4.04 -3.14 16.41
C ALA A 108 3.32 -3.24 17.76
N MET A 109 2.00 -3.51 17.77
CA MET A 109 1.26 -3.81 19.02
C MET A 109 1.79 -5.06 19.72
N ALA A 110 2.09 -6.14 18.97
CA ALA A 110 2.66 -7.36 19.55
C ALA A 110 4.04 -7.11 20.16
N SER A 111 4.86 -6.28 19.54
CA SER A 111 6.15 -5.88 20.09
C SER A 111 5.99 -5.13 21.41
N LEU A 112 5.06 -4.17 21.50
CA LEU A 112 4.82 -3.36 22.69
C LEU A 112 4.16 -4.18 23.82
N PHE A 113 2.96 -4.70 23.57
CA PHE A 113 2.18 -5.38 24.61
C PHE A 113 2.72 -6.76 25.00
N GLY A 114 3.48 -7.39 24.11
CA GLY A 114 4.17 -8.65 24.35
C GLY A 114 5.58 -8.49 24.94
N GLU A 115 6.07 -7.27 25.09
CA GLU A 115 7.42 -7.00 25.58
C GLU A 115 8.47 -7.78 24.78
N LEU A 116 8.37 -7.71 23.42
CA LEU A 116 9.27 -8.42 22.51
C LEU A 116 10.52 -7.62 22.18
N ASP A 117 10.52 -6.32 22.47
CA ASP A 117 11.62 -5.38 22.21
C ASP A 117 12.15 -5.43 20.76
N TRP A 118 11.24 -5.57 19.80
CA TRP A 118 11.61 -5.61 18.40
C TRP A 118 12.03 -4.24 17.89
N CYS A 119 13.19 -4.19 17.24
CA CYS A 119 13.59 -2.98 16.52
C CYS A 119 12.68 -2.74 15.30
N PRO A 120 12.59 -1.48 14.82
CA PRO A 120 11.76 -1.13 13.67
C PRO A 120 12.06 -1.96 12.41
N GLU A 121 13.32 -2.32 12.20
CA GLU A 121 13.75 -3.15 11.07
C GLU A 121 13.14 -4.55 11.13
N ARG A 122 13.09 -5.15 12.33
CA ARG A 122 12.48 -6.46 12.53
C ARG A 122 10.97 -6.44 12.30
N ILE A 123 10.27 -5.39 12.73
CA ILE A 123 8.83 -5.23 12.47
C ILE A 123 8.58 -5.22 10.96
N LEU A 124 9.37 -4.47 10.19
CA LEU A 124 9.29 -4.43 8.74
C LEU A 124 9.55 -5.81 8.11
N GLU A 125 10.62 -6.49 8.51
CA GLU A 125 10.99 -7.81 7.98
C GLU A 125 9.88 -8.85 8.22
N GLU A 126 9.30 -8.89 9.42
CA GLU A 126 8.19 -9.79 9.75
C GLU A 126 6.92 -9.42 8.94
N ALA A 127 6.62 -8.13 8.74
CA ALA A 127 5.51 -7.70 7.90
C ALA A 127 5.70 -8.14 6.44
N CYS A 128 6.90 -7.97 5.89
CA CYS A 128 7.24 -8.42 4.54
C CYS A 128 7.13 -9.95 4.39
N ALA A 129 7.56 -10.70 5.39
CA ALA A 129 7.44 -12.16 5.41
C ALA A 129 5.98 -12.61 5.41
N LEU A 130 5.11 -11.94 6.19
CA LEU A 130 3.67 -12.22 6.22
C LEU A 130 2.94 -11.82 4.93
N GLU A 131 3.39 -10.77 4.24
CA GLU A 131 2.84 -10.35 2.94
C GLU A 131 3.32 -11.26 1.79
N GLY A 132 4.53 -11.82 1.90
CA GLY A 132 5.20 -12.55 0.83
C GLY A 132 5.88 -11.63 -0.21
N HIS A 133 5.79 -10.33 -0.04
CA HIS A 133 6.44 -9.29 -0.86
C HIS A 133 6.68 -8.02 -0.03
N PRO A 134 7.77 -7.29 -0.27
CA PRO A 134 8.20 -6.22 0.62
C PRO A 134 7.63 -4.84 0.31
N ASP A 135 7.12 -4.60 -0.89
CA ASP A 135 6.82 -3.31 -1.49
C ASP A 135 5.83 -2.46 -0.67
N ASN A 136 4.61 -2.97 -0.44
CA ASN A 136 3.59 -2.25 0.32
C ASN A 136 4.02 -2.01 1.78
N ALA A 137 4.58 -3.03 2.43
CA ALA A 137 5.03 -2.90 3.81
C ALA A 137 6.14 -1.86 3.94
N ALA A 138 7.12 -1.85 3.02
CA ALA A 138 8.20 -0.87 3.03
C ALA A 138 7.71 0.55 2.78
N ALA A 139 6.81 0.77 1.81
CA ALA A 139 6.25 2.09 1.54
C ALA A 139 5.38 2.59 2.71
N CYS A 140 4.54 1.74 3.29
CA CYS A 140 3.74 2.08 4.48
C CYS A 140 4.64 2.42 5.68
N TRP A 141 5.73 1.68 5.87
CA TRP A 141 6.62 1.83 7.01
C TRP A 141 7.52 3.05 6.94
N LEU A 142 8.02 3.38 5.74
CA LEU A 142 9.06 4.41 5.53
C LEU A 142 8.54 5.68 4.86
N GLY A 143 7.37 5.65 4.24
CA GLY A 143 6.88 6.72 3.38
C GLY A 143 7.64 6.85 2.06
N GLY A 144 7.20 7.78 1.22
CA GLY A 144 7.83 8.10 -0.06
C GLY A 144 7.66 7.02 -1.13
N PHE A 145 8.49 7.10 -2.16
CA PHE A 145 8.69 6.02 -3.14
C PHE A 145 9.79 5.10 -2.63
N VAL A 146 9.55 3.80 -2.65
CA VAL A 146 10.53 2.79 -2.24
C VAL A 146 10.81 1.81 -3.37
N ALA A 147 12.07 1.41 -3.47
CA ALA A 147 12.52 0.24 -4.21
C ALA A 147 13.09 -0.77 -3.21
N THR A 148 12.67 -2.03 -3.31
CA THR A 148 12.97 -3.06 -2.33
C THR A 148 13.63 -4.28 -2.96
N ALA A 149 14.49 -4.94 -2.17
CA ALA A 149 15.08 -6.22 -2.53
C ALA A 149 15.20 -7.11 -1.29
N ASN A 150 14.93 -8.40 -1.46
CA ASN A 150 15.14 -9.40 -0.40
C ASN A 150 16.61 -9.86 -0.38
N GLU A 151 17.23 -9.82 0.77
CA GLU A 151 18.55 -10.39 1.04
C GLU A 151 18.41 -11.46 2.16
N GLY A 152 18.06 -12.68 1.79
CA GLY A 152 17.67 -13.70 2.75
C GLY A 152 16.37 -13.34 3.47
N ARG A 153 16.43 -13.15 4.79
CA ARG A 153 15.29 -12.65 5.60
C ARG A 153 15.25 -11.13 5.68
N ALA A 154 16.37 -10.47 5.46
CA ALA A 154 16.46 -9.02 5.50
C ALA A 154 15.83 -8.39 4.26
N VAL A 155 15.23 -7.22 4.43
CA VAL A 155 14.68 -6.40 3.35
C VAL A 155 15.53 -5.16 3.19
N ARG A 156 16.11 -4.99 2.01
CA ARG A 156 16.86 -3.77 1.65
C ARG A 156 15.92 -2.80 0.97
N VAL A 157 15.94 -1.56 1.41
CA VAL A 157 15.04 -0.51 0.89
C VAL A 157 15.86 0.70 0.49
N ALA A 158 15.70 1.12 -0.76
CA ALA A 158 16.09 2.45 -1.22
C ALA A 158 14.83 3.33 -1.26
N ARG A 159 14.89 4.52 -0.68
CA ARG A 159 13.75 5.45 -0.56
C ARG A 159 14.10 6.80 -1.18
N VAL A 160 13.14 7.37 -1.89
CA VAL A 160 13.18 8.77 -2.33
C VAL A 160 11.87 9.46 -2.03
N GLU A 161 11.91 10.76 -1.86
CA GLU A 161 10.70 11.60 -1.76
C GLU A 161 10.20 11.92 -3.16
N PRO A 162 8.94 11.56 -3.50
CA PRO A 162 8.35 11.98 -4.76
C PRO A 162 8.31 13.51 -4.88
N PRO A 163 8.38 14.08 -6.10
CA PRO A 163 8.27 15.51 -6.31
C PRO A 163 7.02 16.09 -5.63
N GLN A 164 7.19 17.17 -4.88
CA GLN A 164 6.12 17.76 -4.05
C GLN A 164 4.93 18.28 -4.85
N ASP A 165 5.13 18.64 -6.12
CA ASP A 165 4.07 19.11 -7.00
C ASP A 165 3.21 17.98 -7.55
N TRP A 166 3.74 16.75 -7.63
CA TRP A 166 2.99 15.63 -8.17
C TRP A 166 1.80 15.27 -7.28
N ARG A 167 0.72 14.87 -7.94
CA ARG A 167 -0.50 14.40 -7.28
C ARG A 167 -0.86 13.02 -7.79
N ALA A 168 -1.68 12.33 -7.03
CA ALA A 168 -2.19 11.04 -7.42
C ALA A 168 -3.73 11.03 -7.40
N ILE A 169 -4.33 10.30 -8.33
CA ILE A 169 -5.75 9.98 -8.35
C ILE A 169 -5.81 8.45 -8.29
N VAL A 170 -6.38 7.91 -7.22
CA VAL A 170 -6.68 6.49 -7.14
C VAL A 170 -8.11 6.29 -7.63
N VAL A 171 -8.24 5.57 -8.75
CA VAL A 171 -9.52 5.30 -9.40
C VAL A 171 -10.05 3.97 -8.90
N LEU A 172 -11.13 3.99 -8.13
CA LEU A 172 -11.71 2.82 -7.47
C LEU A 172 -12.93 2.30 -8.24
N PRO A 173 -12.93 1.05 -8.69
CA PRO A 173 -14.16 0.41 -9.17
C PRO A 173 -15.07 0.04 -7.97
N PRO A 174 -16.36 -0.26 -8.20
CA PRO A 174 -17.29 -0.62 -7.14
C PRO A 174 -16.98 -1.98 -6.47
N GLU A 175 -16.26 -2.86 -7.15
CA GLU A 175 -15.99 -4.22 -6.66
C GLU A 175 -14.53 -4.41 -6.27
N SER A 176 -14.27 -5.07 -5.14
CA SER A 176 -12.94 -5.43 -4.68
C SER A 176 -12.39 -6.69 -5.37
N LEU A 177 -11.07 -6.87 -5.36
CA LEU A 177 -10.39 -8.03 -5.92
C LEU A 177 -9.43 -8.64 -4.90
N ALA A 178 -9.59 -9.94 -4.63
CA ALA A 178 -8.66 -10.65 -3.76
C ALA A 178 -7.28 -10.79 -4.42
N THR A 179 -6.22 -10.43 -3.70
CA THR A 179 -4.82 -10.50 -4.18
C THR A 179 -4.43 -11.91 -4.64
N SER A 180 -4.94 -12.96 -3.98
CA SER A 180 -4.69 -14.35 -4.37
C SER A 180 -5.23 -14.67 -5.76
N LYS A 181 -6.42 -14.17 -6.11
CA LYS A 181 -7.00 -14.32 -7.46
C LYS A 181 -6.15 -13.60 -8.51
N ALA A 182 -5.71 -12.36 -8.19
CA ALA A 182 -4.88 -11.57 -9.09
C ALA A 182 -3.47 -12.16 -9.29
N ARG A 183 -2.97 -12.96 -8.36
CA ARG A 183 -1.70 -13.71 -8.52
C ARG A 183 -1.88 -15.01 -9.33
N ALA A 184 -3.00 -15.67 -9.20
CA ALA A 184 -3.26 -16.96 -9.84
C ALA A 184 -3.29 -16.92 -11.38
N VAL A 185 -3.51 -15.73 -11.98
CA VAL A 185 -3.53 -15.55 -13.44
C VAL A 185 -2.17 -15.27 -14.05
N LEU A 186 -1.13 -15.09 -13.23
CA LEU A 186 0.22 -14.81 -13.72
C LEU A 186 0.84 -16.09 -14.33
N PRO A 187 1.54 -15.98 -15.47
CA PRO A 187 2.21 -17.11 -16.08
C PRO A 187 3.43 -17.55 -15.26
N SER A 188 3.83 -18.78 -15.41
CA SER A 188 5.04 -19.33 -14.77
C SER A 188 6.35 -18.94 -15.47
N SER A 189 6.27 -18.36 -16.67
CA SER A 189 7.43 -17.93 -17.46
C SER A 189 7.09 -16.75 -18.37
N TYR A 190 8.08 -15.97 -18.72
CA TYR A 190 7.96 -14.80 -19.58
C TYR A 190 8.92 -14.87 -20.74
N SER A 191 8.61 -14.21 -21.85
CA SER A 191 9.53 -14.10 -22.98
C SER A 191 10.74 -13.24 -22.61
N GLY A 192 11.91 -13.51 -23.20
CA GLY A 192 13.10 -12.67 -23.01
C GLY A 192 12.86 -11.22 -23.40
N ALA A 193 12.02 -10.97 -24.43
CA ALA A 193 11.69 -9.62 -24.86
C ALA A 193 10.85 -8.87 -23.81
N ASP A 194 9.87 -9.53 -23.18
CA ASP A 194 9.05 -8.93 -22.13
C ASP A 194 9.89 -8.63 -20.88
N VAL A 195 10.79 -9.54 -20.51
CA VAL A 195 11.72 -9.34 -19.40
C VAL A 195 12.61 -8.11 -19.65
N VAL A 196 13.22 -8.00 -20.84
CA VAL A 196 14.06 -6.85 -21.19
C VAL A 196 13.26 -5.54 -21.17
N ALA A 197 12.06 -5.52 -21.77
CA ALA A 197 11.21 -4.34 -21.74
C ALA A 197 10.86 -3.92 -20.31
N ASN A 198 10.54 -4.87 -19.44
CA ASN A 198 10.22 -4.58 -18.04
C ASN A 198 11.44 -4.09 -17.24
N LEU A 199 12.64 -4.65 -17.46
CA LEU A 199 13.89 -4.17 -16.86
C LEU A 199 14.21 -2.74 -17.27
N GLN A 200 14.02 -2.37 -18.54
CA GLN A 200 14.19 -1.01 -19.03
C GLN A 200 13.22 -0.06 -18.33
N ALA A 201 11.93 -0.42 -18.24
CA ALA A 201 10.90 0.39 -17.63
C ALA A 201 11.13 0.57 -16.12
N VAL A 202 11.40 -0.49 -15.36
CA VAL A 202 11.63 -0.39 -13.90
C VAL A 202 12.90 0.38 -13.56
N SER A 203 13.97 0.25 -14.36
CA SER A 203 15.19 1.04 -14.18
C SER A 203 14.92 2.53 -14.36
N MET A 204 14.10 2.88 -15.36
CA MET A 204 13.69 4.25 -15.63
C MET A 204 12.74 4.79 -14.55
N LEU A 205 11.85 3.96 -14.00
CA LEU A 205 10.88 4.34 -12.98
C LEU A 205 11.55 4.91 -11.73
N GLY A 206 12.53 4.20 -11.18
CA GLY A 206 13.28 4.67 -10.00
C GLY A 206 14.00 5.99 -10.26
N LEU A 207 14.63 6.15 -11.42
CA LEU A 207 15.31 7.39 -11.82
C LEU A 207 14.32 8.54 -12.06
N ALA A 208 13.16 8.26 -12.65
CA ALA A 208 12.13 9.27 -12.87
C ALA A 208 11.61 9.87 -11.56
N PHE A 209 11.36 9.03 -10.55
CA PHE A 209 10.99 9.51 -9.21
C PHE A 209 12.13 10.28 -8.54
N ALA A 210 13.36 9.75 -8.57
CA ALA A 210 14.51 10.36 -7.92
C ALA A 210 14.90 11.73 -8.51
N GLN A 211 14.66 11.93 -9.81
CA GLN A 211 15.03 13.16 -10.53
C GLN A 211 13.85 14.08 -10.84
N GLY A 212 12.62 13.71 -10.46
CA GLY A 212 11.43 14.48 -10.79
C GLY A 212 11.09 14.53 -12.29
N ARG A 213 11.49 13.50 -13.04
CA ARG A 213 11.31 13.42 -14.50
C ARG A 213 9.92 12.85 -14.85
N GLY A 214 8.87 13.66 -14.61
CA GLY A 214 7.49 13.29 -14.92
C GLY A 214 7.27 12.97 -16.41
N ASP A 215 8.01 13.59 -17.30
CA ASP A 215 8.00 13.34 -18.74
C ASP A 215 8.35 11.89 -19.12
N LEU A 216 9.04 11.16 -18.24
CA LEU A 216 9.41 9.76 -18.45
C LEU A 216 8.38 8.76 -17.93
N LEU A 217 7.45 9.17 -17.05
CA LEU A 217 6.56 8.22 -16.36
C LEU A 217 5.65 7.44 -17.31
N HIS A 218 5.19 8.05 -18.39
CA HIS A 218 4.33 7.37 -19.37
C HIS A 218 5.01 6.14 -20.03
N VAL A 219 6.35 6.11 -20.08
CA VAL A 219 7.15 4.97 -20.54
C VAL A 219 7.58 4.10 -19.36
N ALA A 220 8.03 4.74 -18.28
CA ALA A 220 8.58 4.07 -17.10
C ALA A 220 7.54 3.24 -16.31
N MET A 221 6.25 3.53 -16.47
CA MET A 221 5.17 2.76 -15.84
C MET A 221 4.55 1.69 -16.76
N GLN A 222 5.15 1.44 -17.94
CA GLN A 222 4.73 0.33 -18.80
C GLN A 222 5.16 -1.01 -18.21
N ASP A 223 4.29 -1.99 -18.26
CA ASP A 223 4.52 -3.31 -17.68
C ASP A 223 4.19 -4.44 -18.66
N ARG A 224 5.00 -5.50 -18.62
CA ARG A 224 4.85 -6.74 -19.40
C ARG A 224 4.70 -7.99 -18.52
N ILE A 225 4.76 -7.81 -17.18
CA ILE A 225 4.91 -8.92 -16.24
C ILE A 225 3.58 -9.27 -15.56
N HIS A 226 2.76 -8.30 -15.19
CA HIS A 226 1.53 -8.60 -14.44
C HIS A 226 0.27 -7.91 -14.98
N GLN A 227 0.34 -6.64 -15.40
CA GLN A 227 -0.85 -5.89 -15.83
C GLN A 227 -1.57 -6.50 -17.04
N PRO A 228 -0.86 -7.00 -18.10
CA PRO A 228 -1.54 -7.63 -19.24
C PRO A 228 -2.40 -8.84 -18.83
N TYR A 229 -1.95 -9.61 -17.84
CA TYR A 229 -2.66 -10.82 -17.37
C TYR A 229 -3.79 -10.50 -16.39
N ARG A 230 -3.73 -9.34 -15.71
CA ARG A 230 -4.76 -8.88 -14.77
C ARG A 230 -5.84 -8.02 -15.44
N ALA A 231 -5.63 -7.59 -16.67
CA ALA A 231 -6.50 -6.66 -17.37
C ALA A 231 -7.97 -7.11 -17.46
N GLU A 232 -8.21 -8.42 -17.63
CA GLU A 232 -9.58 -8.97 -17.68
C GLU A 232 -10.34 -8.83 -16.35
N MET A 233 -9.61 -8.89 -15.23
CA MET A 233 -10.18 -8.73 -13.88
C MET A 233 -10.20 -7.28 -13.40
N CYS A 234 -9.55 -6.37 -14.14
CA CYS A 234 -9.40 -4.97 -13.78
C CYS A 234 -9.88 -4.08 -14.94
N PRO A 235 -11.20 -3.98 -15.18
CA PRO A 235 -11.76 -3.36 -16.40
C PRO A 235 -11.45 -1.87 -16.54
N LEU A 236 -11.05 -1.18 -15.47
CA LEU A 236 -10.59 0.21 -15.52
C LEU A 236 -9.22 0.33 -16.20
N LEU A 237 -8.33 -0.65 -15.98
CA LEU A 237 -6.94 -0.57 -16.43
C LEU A 237 -6.80 -0.37 -17.94
N PRO A 238 -7.37 -1.20 -18.83
CA PRO A 238 -7.21 -1.05 -20.27
C PRO A 238 -7.81 0.26 -20.81
N ARG A 239 -8.76 0.85 -20.09
CA ARG A 239 -9.35 2.16 -20.46
C ARG A 239 -8.49 3.34 -20.05
N LEU A 240 -7.82 3.24 -18.92
CA LEU A 240 -7.02 4.32 -18.34
C LEU A 240 -5.58 4.35 -18.85
N LEU A 241 -4.96 3.19 -19.16
CA LEU A 241 -3.60 3.13 -19.69
C LEU A 241 -3.32 4.07 -20.87
N PRO A 242 -4.25 4.22 -21.88
CA PRO A 242 -4.03 5.12 -23.02
C PRO A 242 -4.02 6.60 -22.66
N LEU A 243 -4.38 6.99 -21.43
CA LEU A 243 -4.34 8.38 -20.97
C LEU A 243 -2.94 8.81 -20.50
N ALA A 244 -2.01 7.87 -20.26
CA ALA A 244 -0.64 8.19 -19.89
C ALA A 244 0.02 9.12 -20.91
N GLY A 245 0.62 10.22 -20.45
CA GLY A 245 1.20 11.27 -21.27
C GLY A 245 0.20 12.28 -21.88
N LYS A 246 -1.08 12.23 -21.47
CA LYS A 246 -2.14 13.12 -21.97
C LYS A 246 -2.83 13.85 -20.82
N SER A 247 -3.42 15.02 -21.09
CA SER A 247 -4.26 15.78 -20.14
C SER A 247 -3.62 16.00 -18.76
N GLY A 248 -2.30 16.25 -18.72
CA GLY A 248 -1.55 16.39 -17.46
C GLY A 248 -1.22 15.08 -16.74
N ILE A 249 -1.69 13.95 -17.26
CA ILE A 249 -1.42 12.62 -16.70
C ILE A 249 0.00 12.18 -17.09
N LEU A 250 0.87 12.05 -16.10
CA LEU A 250 2.26 11.62 -16.26
C LEU A 250 2.37 10.10 -16.47
N GLY A 251 1.60 9.33 -15.70
CA GLY A 251 1.65 7.88 -15.75
C GLY A 251 0.40 7.24 -15.19
N VAL A 252 0.14 6.00 -15.60
CA VAL A 252 -1.01 5.19 -15.20
C VAL A 252 -0.53 3.77 -14.95
N ALA A 253 -0.93 3.19 -13.82
CA ALA A 253 -0.67 1.79 -13.51
C ALA A 253 -1.74 1.20 -12.60
N LEU A 254 -1.83 -0.12 -12.58
CA LEU A 254 -2.61 -0.83 -11.58
C LEU A 254 -2.05 -0.56 -10.19
N SER A 255 -2.89 -0.27 -9.22
CA SER A 255 -2.47 -0.13 -7.82
C SER A 255 -2.35 -1.49 -7.17
N GLY A 256 -1.14 -1.92 -6.86
CA GLY A 256 -0.85 -3.23 -6.28
C GLY A 256 -1.37 -4.38 -7.15
N ALA A 257 -2.21 -5.24 -6.58
CA ALA A 257 -2.88 -6.32 -7.31
C ALA A 257 -4.13 -5.85 -8.07
N GLY A 258 -4.55 -4.61 -7.88
CA GLY A 258 -5.81 -4.05 -8.33
C GLY A 258 -6.95 -4.30 -7.32
N PRO A 259 -8.20 -3.98 -7.68
CA PRO A 259 -8.64 -3.53 -9.00
C PRO A 259 -8.49 -2.00 -9.24
N ALA A 260 -8.06 -1.24 -8.22
CA ALA A 260 -7.83 0.19 -8.36
C ALA A 260 -6.70 0.50 -9.34
N VAL A 261 -6.79 1.67 -9.97
CA VAL A 261 -5.77 2.20 -10.88
C VAL A 261 -5.21 3.49 -10.31
N LEU A 262 -3.89 3.57 -10.21
CA LEU A 262 -3.19 4.79 -9.86
C LEU A 262 -2.94 5.63 -11.11
N VAL A 263 -3.31 6.90 -11.04
CA VAL A 263 -3.01 7.93 -12.06
C VAL A 263 -2.16 9.00 -11.40
N ILE A 264 -0.99 9.28 -11.95
CA ILE A 264 -0.08 10.33 -11.46
C ILE A 264 -0.21 11.55 -12.36
N VAL A 265 -0.39 12.72 -11.76
CA VAL A 265 -0.46 14.02 -12.46
C VAL A 265 0.65 14.96 -12.00
N GLY A 266 1.05 15.91 -12.85
CA GLY A 266 2.21 16.76 -12.66
C GLY A 266 2.02 17.86 -11.61
N SER A 267 0.77 18.24 -11.33
CA SER A 267 0.46 19.30 -10.37
C SER A 267 -0.99 19.26 -9.92
N GLU A 268 -1.31 20.06 -8.91
CA GLU A 268 -2.70 20.29 -8.43
C GLU A 268 -3.62 20.78 -9.55
N THR A 269 -3.12 21.62 -10.45
CA THR A 269 -3.92 22.18 -11.56
C THR A 269 -4.30 21.15 -12.61
N GLU A 270 -3.56 20.04 -12.68
CA GLU A 270 -3.83 18.95 -13.63
C GLU A 270 -4.89 17.94 -13.11
N ILE A 271 -5.28 18.03 -11.85
CA ILE A 271 -6.27 17.10 -11.25
C ILE A 271 -7.61 17.18 -11.99
N ALA A 272 -8.13 18.38 -12.21
CA ALA A 272 -9.44 18.55 -12.83
C ALA A 272 -9.45 18.08 -14.31
N PRO A 273 -8.50 18.48 -15.18
CA PRO A 273 -8.40 17.94 -16.54
C PRO A 273 -8.24 16.40 -16.57
N ALA A 274 -7.40 15.84 -15.69
CA ALA A 274 -7.20 14.40 -15.59
C ALA A 274 -8.46 13.66 -15.15
N SER A 275 -9.18 14.20 -14.14
CA SER A 275 -10.43 13.62 -13.66
C SER A 275 -11.51 13.60 -14.76
N HIS A 276 -11.64 14.67 -15.52
CA HIS A 276 -12.54 14.69 -16.68
C HIS A 276 -12.15 13.63 -17.71
N ALA A 277 -10.87 13.54 -18.08
CA ALA A 277 -10.40 12.54 -19.03
C ALA A 277 -10.62 11.11 -18.54
N ILE A 278 -10.46 10.86 -17.24
CA ILE A 278 -10.77 9.56 -16.60
C ILE A 278 -12.26 9.23 -16.77
N LEU A 279 -13.15 10.15 -16.42
CA LEU A 279 -14.59 9.94 -16.47
C LEU A 279 -15.11 9.77 -17.89
N ASP A 280 -14.56 10.51 -18.85
CA ASP A 280 -14.93 10.45 -20.27
C ASP A 280 -14.67 9.07 -20.90
N VAL A 281 -13.60 8.38 -20.50
CA VAL A 281 -13.27 7.04 -21.04
C VAL A 281 -14.05 5.90 -20.38
N MET A 282 -14.82 6.15 -19.33
CA MET A 282 -15.63 5.11 -18.68
C MET A 282 -16.74 4.58 -19.57
N GLY A 283 -17.40 5.43 -20.35
CA GLY A 283 -18.47 5.03 -21.27
C GLY A 283 -19.65 4.40 -20.52
N VAL A 284 -19.90 3.12 -20.79
CA VAL A 284 -21.00 2.35 -20.18
C VAL A 284 -20.65 1.68 -18.86
N LEU A 285 -19.40 1.76 -18.42
CA LEU A 285 -19.00 1.22 -17.10
C LEU A 285 -19.63 2.04 -15.97
N PRO A 286 -19.86 1.42 -14.80
CA PRO A 286 -20.19 2.17 -13.60
C PRO A 286 -19.15 3.26 -13.35
N GLN A 287 -19.61 4.44 -12.91
CA GLN A 287 -18.73 5.54 -12.57
C GLN A 287 -17.84 5.12 -11.38
N PRO A 288 -16.52 5.22 -11.50
CA PRO A 288 -15.61 4.93 -10.40
C PRO A 288 -15.61 6.06 -9.37
N GLU A 289 -15.23 5.75 -8.15
CA GLU A 289 -14.84 6.74 -7.17
C GLU A 289 -13.42 7.24 -7.46
N LEU A 290 -13.19 8.55 -7.33
CA LEU A 290 -11.87 9.17 -7.51
C LEU A 290 -11.36 9.66 -6.15
N LEU A 291 -10.36 8.99 -5.59
CA LEU A 291 -9.64 9.47 -4.41
C LEU A 291 -8.49 10.37 -4.84
N LEU A 292 -8.62 11.66 -4.54
CA LEU A 292 -7.58 12.65 -4.82
C LEU A 292 -6.58 12.67 -3.66
N CYS A 293 -5.32 12.40 -3.93
CA CYS A 293 -4.32 12.27 -2.89
C CYS A 293 -2.96 12.84 -3.29
N ARG A 294 -2.12 13.01 -2.27
CA ARG A 294 -0.70 13.37 -2.40
C ARG A 294 0.14 12.15 -2.07
N PHE A 295 1.40 12.21 -2.43
CA PHE A 295 2.38 11.27 -1.93
C PHE A 295 2.66 11.59 -0.46
N GLU A 296 2.77 10.55 0.36
CA GLU A 296 3.06 10.67 1.79
C GLU A 296 4.54 10.36 2.03
N ASN A 297 5.27 11.33 2.58
CA ASN A 297 6.69 11.16 2.83
C ASN A 297 6.99 10.61 4.22
N SER A 298 6.06 10.75 5.17
CA SER A 298 6.18 10.20 6.52
C SER A 298 5.62 8.78 6.55
N GLY A 299 6.42 7.85 7.05
CA GLY A 299 6.01 6.46 7.22
C GLY A 299 5.51 6.16 8.63
N ALA A 300 4.85 5.01 8.79
CA ALA A 300 4.34 4.55 10.08
C ALA A 300 5.42 4.43 11.16
N ARG A 301 6.67 4.17 10.77
CA ARG A 301 7.83 4.12 11.67
C ARG A 301 7.99 5.39 12.51
N GLU A 302 7.64 6.55 11.97
CA GLU A 302 7.77 7.83 12.67
C GLU A 302 6.78 7.97 13.84
N SER A 303 5.69 7.22 13.82
CA SER A 303 4.73 7.18 14.93
C SER A 303 5.15 6.23 16.06
N LEU A 304 6.17 5.39 15.88
CA LEU A 304 6.71 4.61 16.99
C LEU A 304 7.39 5.55 17.97
N GLN A 305 6.77 5.78 19.11
CA GLN A 305 7.46 6.47 20.20
C GLN A 305 8.62 5.59 20.67
N PRO A 306 9.85 6.15 20.81
CA PRO A 306 10.90 5.41 21.49
C PRO A 306 10.38 5.07 22.88
N GLY A 307 10.41 3.77 23.23
CA GLY A 307 10.01 3.31 24.55
C GLY A 307 10.74 4.14 25.61
N GLY A 308 9.97 4.83 26.46
CA GLY A 308 10.48 5.60 27.57
C GLY A 308 11.07 4.72 28.66
#